data_8efb2d071462903deb4296e7551e0c66
#
_entry.id   8efb2d071462903deb4296e7551e0c66
#
_cell.length_a   1.000
_cell.length_b   1.000
_cell.length_c   1.000
_cell.angle_alpha   90.00
_cell.angle_beta   90.00
_cell.angle_gamma   90.00
#
_symmetry.space_group_name_H-M   'P 1'
#
loop_
_entity.id
_entity.type
_entity.pdbx_description
1 polymer ?
#
loop_
_entity_poly.entity_id
_entity_poly.type
_entity_poly.pdbx_seq_one_letter_code
_entity_poly.pdbx_strand_id
1 'polypeptide(L)'
;MVNFREQARSVGGDMSRFVNVMRRQGARKAAEKAAFALSRRIAPRSFGEWSDVEEITPAINPRKPFQKITVGSILDEFSERAWGYEFDLRPVNPGESFVLNAGERPFELLFVESAWNGNGGKWQYQLTGENAPSPALKELVDWCKASGIPTVFWNKEDPAHFDDFIKTAELFDFVFTTDANLVPQYEAALPTAKVGVLPFAAQPILHNPILKAGEERRGDIAFAGTYFAHKFESRQQQIALVLDAAVRASRSLKDGLVVFSRFAGKEDKYQFPSEYERYVEGALPYNKMLSAFKRFKVVLNVNTITQSPTMCSRRIFEAGASGAVVVSTDSVALHEMFSEDEIPIIRDVEGGSYLLRRIVNSPEVRDRISHRAQRKIWENHTYTDRAFTLLTSIGLVEKQGDARPKVSILASTNRPQQLSHLFSQVARQRNVEVELMMMLHGIDEQPEAVRAQFPEGVSGQVFQAPKSWSLGKCMNHLAAEATGDFMAKFDDDDLYFENYLRDQINALEYTGADIVGKRASYLHHGQSDSFLLRNPDHEMCFTDFVAGPTLVWRHQVTEGLAFPDRTKGEDTGFLNGAVKSGYTIYSADRFNFVQMRSPSVTHTWEVDDEVIFANARVIAIGSGILNVEC
;
A
#
# COMPACT_ATOMS: atom_id res chain seq x y z
N MET A 1 3.83 -44.55 15.76
CA MET A 1 2.56 -44.79 16.51
C MET A 1 1.78 -43.51 16.86
N VAL A 2 2.35 -42.33 16.76
CA VAL A 2 1.66 -41.05 17.03
C VAL A 2 0.70 -40.67 15.91
N ASN A 3 1.01 -40.99 14.65
CA ASN A 3 0.22 -40.61 13.47
C ASN A 3 -1.16 -41.30 13.37
N PHE A 4 -1.33 -42.50 13.93
CA PHE A 4 -2.60 -43.25 13.85
C PHE A 4 -3.67 -42.71 14.85
N ARG A 5 -3.24 -42.15 15.98
CA ARG A 5 -4.16 -41.57 16.98
C ARG A 5 -4.70 -40.20 16.57
N GLU A 6 -3.93 -39.38 15.85
CA GLU A 6 -4.38 -38.10 15.32
C GLU A 6 -5.33 -38.27 14.14
N GLN A 7 -5.07 -39.23 13.24
CA GLN A 7 -6.00 -39.57 12.15
C GLN A 7 -7.35 -40.09 12.70
N ALA A 8 -7.32 -40.92 13.74
CA ALA A 8 -8.55 -41.43 14.38
C ALA A 8 -9.35 -40.32 15.09
N ARG A 9 -8.69 -39.32 15.71
CA ARG A 9 -9.37 -38.16 16.30
C ARG A 9 -9.97 -37.20 15.25
N SER A 10 -9.29 -37.02 14.12
CA SER A 10 -9.78 -36.22 12.98
C SER A 10 -11.04 -36.81 12.36
N VAL A 11 -11.09 -38.13 12.17
CA VAL A 11 -12.26 -38.86 11.65
C VAL A 11 -13.42 -38.80 12.64
N GLY A 12 -13.18 -38.94 13.93
CA GLY A 12 -14.20 -38.82 14.97
C GLY A 12 -14.82 -37.42 15.08
N GLY A 13 -14.00 -36.37 14.92
CA GLY A 13 -14.43 -34.96 14.90
C GLY A 13 -15.31 -34.62 13.68
N ASP A 14 -14.94 -35.14 12.52
CA ASP A 14 -15.70 -34.93 11.28
C ASP A 14 -17.03 -35.70 11.30
N MET A 15 -17.07 -36.90 11.89
CA MET A 15 -18.30 -37.68 12.06
C MET A 15 -19.29 -37.00 13.02
N SER A 16 -18.80 -36.42 14.12
CA SER A 16 -19.60 -35.64 15.05
C SER A 16 -20.18 -34.37 14.40
N ARG A 17 -19.41 -33.68 13.57
CA ARG A 17 -19.89 -32.52 12.80
C ARG A 17 -20.92 -32.92 11.75
N PHE A 18 -20.72 -34.02 11.05
CA PHE A 18 -21.68 -34.56 10.07
C PHE A 18 -23.01 -34.86 10.71
N VAL A 19 -23.00 -35.55 11.85
CA VAL A 19 -24.23 -35.89 12.62
C VAL A 19 -24.95 -34.63 13.10
N ASN A 20 -24.21 -33.61 13.57
CA ASN A 20 -24.78 -32.33 14.00
C ASN A 20 -25.37 -31.51 12.83
N VAL A 21 -24.74 -31.52 11.66
CA VAL A 21 -25.27 -30.88 10.45
C VAL A 21 -26.52 -31.63 9.94
N MET A 22 -26.52 -32.97 9.98
CA MET A 22 -27.67 -33.77 9.61
C MET A 22 -28.89 -33.49 10.50
N ARG A 23 -28.67 -33.35 11.82
CA ARG A 23 -29.74 -33.01 12.78
C ARG A 23 -30.28 -31.59 12.61
N ARG A 24 -29.46 -30.62 12.23
CA ARG A 24 -29.84 -29.18 12.18
C ARG A 24 -30.26 -28.69 10.79
N GLN A 25 -29.75 -29.24 9.72
CA GLN A 25 -29.87 -28.68 8.36
C GLN A 25 -30.35 -29.71 7.31
N GLY A 26 -30.65 -30.97 7.72
CA GLY A 26 -31.13 -32.04 6.84
C GLY A 26 -30.03 -32.81 6.09
N ALA A 27 -30.36 -34.02 5.68
CA ALA A 27 -29.40 -34.96 5.07
C ALA A 27 -28.74 -34.46 3.78
N ARG A 28 -29.46 -33.68 2.97
CA ARG A 28 -28.96 -33.13 1.71
C ARG A 28 -27.79 -32.15 1.93
N LYS A 29 -27.92 -31.20 2.84
CA LYS A 29 -26.84 -30.24 3.18
C LYS A 29 -25.65 -30.91 3.89
N ALA A 30 -25.91 -31.95 4.67
CA ALA A 30 -24.86 -32.75 5.28
C ALA A 30 -24.08 -33.54 4.23
N ALA A 31 -24.76 -34.13 3.23
CA ALA A 31 -24.12 -34.80 2.10
C ALA A 31 -23.32 -33.83 1.20
N GLU A 32 -23.85 -32.65 0.91
CA GLU A 32 -23.15 -31.61 0.15
C GLU A 32 -21.87 -31.13 0.88
N LYS A 33 -21.95 -30.94 2.20
CA LYS A 33 -20.75 -30.58 3.01
C LYS A 33 -19.74 -31.72 3.13
N ALA A 34 -20.21 -32.96 3.20
CA ALA A 34 -19.33 -34.14 3.22
C ALA A 34 -18.70 -34.40 1.86
N ALA A 35 -19.46 -34.25 0.76
CA ALA A 35 -18.92 -34.34 -0.60
C ALA A 35 -17.90 -33.22 -0.89
N PHE A 36 -18.16 -32.01 -0.43
CA PHE A 36 -17.23 -30.88 -0.50
C PHE A 36 -15.96 -31.13 0.34
N ALA A 37 -16.08 -31.67 1.55
CA ALA A 37 -14.93 -32.04 2.38
C ALA A 37 -14.12 -33.21 1.78
N LEU A 38 -14.79 -34.14 1.12
CA LEU A 38 -14.18 -35.31 0.48
C LEU A 38 -13.49 -34.90 -0.85
N SER A 39 -14.12 -34.06 -1.66
CA SER A 39 -13.51 -33.55 -2.89
C SER A 39 -12.22 -32.77 -2.62
N ARG A 40 -12.14 -32.05 -1.49
CA ARG A 40 -10.91 -31.39 -1.02
C ARG A 40 -9.79 -32.36 -0.58
N ARG A 41 -10.12 -33.59 -0.17
CA ARG A 41 -9.15 -34.60 0.24
C ARG A 41 -8.59 -35.41 -0.94
N ILE A 42 -9.29 -35.43 -2.07
CA ILE A 42 -9.03 -36.37 -3.19
C ILE A 42 -8.53 -35.66 -4.45
N ALA A 43 -8.82 -34.38 -4.65
CA ALA A 43 -8.29 -33.65 -5.81
C ALA A 43 -6.82 -33.30 -5.57
N PRO A 44 -5.87 -33.80 -6.39
CA PRO A 44 -4.55 -33.18 -6.43
C PRO A 44 -4.76 -31.73 -6.86
N ARG A 45 -4.21 -30.76 -6.10
CA ARG A 45 -4.11 -29.39 -6.57
C ARG A 45 -3.38 -29.42 -7.91
N SER A 46 -3.94 -28.77 -8.92
CA SER A 46 -3.25 -28.58 -10.18
C SER A 46 -2.02 -27.69 -9.91
N PHE A 47 -0.85 -28.30 -9.86
CA PHE A 47 0.41 -27.58 -9.89
C PHE A 47 0.40 -26.69 -11.13
N GLY A 48 0.60 -25.39 -10.99
CA GLY A 48 0.68 -24.44 -12.09
C GLY A 48 -0.39 -23.36 -12.15
N GLU A 49 -1.40 -23.38 -11.27
CA GLU A 49 -2.48 -22.35 -11.26
C GLU A 49 -1.94 -20.92 -11.07
N TRP A 50 -0.80 -20.77 -10.38
CA TRP A 50 -0.15 -19.50 -10.15
C TRP A 50 0.92 -19.12 -11.17
N SER A 51 1.39 -20.07 -12.00
CA SER A 51 2.32 -19.79 -13.10
C SER A 51 1.72 -18.91 -14.17
N ASP A 52 0.39 -18.96 -14.33
CA ASP A 52 -0.38 -18.24 -15.35
C ASP A 52 -0.98 -16.91 -14.81
N VAL A 53 -0.52 -16.46 -13.63
CA VAL A 53 -0.90 -15.14 -13.12
C VAL A 53 -0.48 -14.06 -14.11
N GLU A 54 -1.46 -13.34 -14.65
CA GLU A 54 -1.20 -12.17 -15.49
C GLU A 54 -0.46 -11.09 -14.69
N GLU A 55 0.50 -10.46 -15.33
CA GLU A 55 1.14 -9.26 -14.77
C GLU A 55 0.12 -8.14 -14.68
N ILE A 56 -0.01 -7.55 -13.50
CA ILE A 56 -0.78 -6.32 -13.33
C ILE A 56 0.13 -5.17 -13.74
N THR A 57 -0.08 -4.66 -14.93
CA THR A 57 0.60 -3.44 -15.38
C THR A 57 -0.13 -2.24 -14.77
N PRO A 58 0.57 -1.32 -14.10
CA PRO A 58 -0.04 -0.07 -13.68
C PRO A 58 -0.58 0.67 -14.92
N ALA A 59 -1.83 1.11 -14.86
CA ALA A 59 -2.49 1.69 -16.02
C ALA A 59 -2.05 3.13 -16.35
N ILE A 60 -1.05 3.73 -15.66
CA ILE A 60 -0.81 5.18 -15.70
C ILE A 60 0.67 5.51 -15.79
N ASN A 61 0.96 6.62 -16.48
CA ASN A 61 2.29 7.26 -16.52
C ASN A 61 2.72 7.66 -15.10
N PRO A 62 3.65 6.92 -14.49
CA PRO A 62 4.09 7.23 -13.13
C PRO A 62 4.85 8.55 -13.13
N ARG A 63 4.53 9.42 -12.17
CA ARG A 63 5.35 10.59 -11.90
C ARG A 63 6.63 10.11 -11.22
N LYS A 64 7.78 10.60 -11.70
CA LYS A 64 9.07 10.40 -11.05
C LYS A 64 9.39 11.64 -10.23
N PRO A 65 9.35 11.59 -8.90
CA PRO A 65 9.55 12.77 -8.05
C PRO A 65 10.88 13.48 -8.31
N PHE A 66 11.93 12.71 -8.57
CA PHE A 66 13.29 13.19 -8.77
C PHE A 66 13.82 12.95 -10.20
N GLN A 67 12.94 12.93 -11.21
CA GLN A 67 13.28 12.64 -12.61
C GLN A 67 14.34 13.59 -13.22
N LYS A 68 14.55 14.77 -12.60
CA LYS A 68 15.58 15.73 -13.05
C LYS A 68 16.96 15.37 -12.53
N ILE A 69 17.08 14.41 -11.63
CA ILE A 69 18.34 13.94 -11.07
C ILE A 69 18.73 12.66 -11.81
N THR A 70 19.80 12.76 -12.61
CA THR A 70 20.38 11.58 -13.27
C THR A 70 21.32 10.89 -12.30
N VAL A 71 21.15 9.57 -12.12
CA VAL A 71 21.90 8.75 -11.17
C VAL A 71 22.68 7.67 -11.90
N GLY A 72 24.01 7.72 -11.84
CA GLY A 72 24.86 6.60 -12.22
C GLY A 72 24.62 5.42 -11.28
N SER A 73 24.25 4.25 -11.79
CA SER A 73 23.77 3.17 -10.93
C SER A 73 24.45 1.81 -11.16
N ILE A 74 24.69 1.09 -10.05
CA ILE A 74 25.05 -0.34 -10.04
C ILE A 74 24.09 -1.03 -9.09
N LEU A 75 23.04 -1.65 -9.63
CA LEU A 75 21.90 -2.18 -8.89
C LEU A 75 21.53 -3.60 -9.37
N ASP A 76 20.92 -4.40 -8.50
CA ASP A 76 20.23 -5.63 -8.92
C ASP A 76 18.84 -5.31 -9.49
N GLU A 77 18.26 -6.23 -10.25
CA GLU A 77 17.02 -6.03 -11.03
C GLU A 77 15.85 -5.43 -10.23
N PHE A 78 15.61 -5.90 -9.01
CA PHE A 78 14.46 -5.40 -8.25
C PHE A 78 14.67 -3.96 -7.74
N SER A 79 15.92 -3.61 -7.37
CA SER A 79 16.29 -2.26 -6.95
C SER A 79 16.28 -1.31 -8.14
N GLU A 80 16.83 -1.73 -9.28
CA GLU A 80 16.78 -0.94 -10.52
C GLU A 80 15.34 -0.57 -10.88
N ARG A 81 14.42 -1.53 -10.83
CA ARG A 81 12.99 -1.26 -11.06
C ARG A 81 12.39 -0.28 -10.07
N ALA A 82 12.69 -0.44 -8.77
CA ALA A 82 12.11 0.41 -7.74
C ALA A 82 12.67 1.84 -7.77
N TRP A 83 13.98 2.00 -7.83
CA TRP A 83 14.64 3.31 -7.91
C TRP A 83 14.39 4.01 -9.25
N GLY A 84 14.17 3.27 -10.34
CA GLY A 84 13.85 3.82 -11.66
C GLY A 84 12.54 4.60 -11.72
N TYR A 85 11.66 4.47 -10.71
CA TYR A 85 10.48 5.33 -10.55
C TYR A 85 10.75 6.61 -9.74
N GLU A 86 11.92 6.72 -9.12
CA GLU A 86 12.33 7.94 -8.42
C GLU A 86 13.24 8.81 -9.28
N PHE A 87 14.25 8.19 -9.90
CA PHE A 87 15.35 8.86 -10.60
C PHE A 87 15.35 8.60 -12.11
N ASP A 88 16.09 9.42 -12.84
CA ASP A 88 16.61 9.07 -14.15
C ASP A 88 17.86 8.20 -13.97
N LEU A 89 17.69 6.86 -14.00
CA LEU A 89 18.78 5.91 -13.78
C LEU A 89 19.62 5.73 -15.04
N ARG A 90 20.94 5.88 -14.90
CA ARG A 90 21.93 5.52 -15.90
C ARG A 90 22.78 4.34 -15.40
N PRO A 91 22.49 3.10 -15.82
CA PRO A 91 23.32 1.95 -15.47
C PRO A 91 24.75 2.13 -15.98
N VAL A 92 25.72 2.06 -15.07
CA VAL A 92 27.15 2.16 -15.39
C VAL A 92 27.75 0.77 -15.56
N ASN A 93 28.58 0.57 -16.59
CA ASN A 93 29.20 -0.72 -16.88
C ASN A 93 30.70 -0.72 -16.52
N PRO A 94 31.30 -1.89 -16.20
CA PRO A 94 32.74 -1.98 -15.96
C PRO A 94 33.54 -1.50 -17.17
N GLY A 95 34.57 -0.65 -16.94
CA GLY A 95 35.44 -0.12 -17.99
C GLY A 95 34.79 0.96 -18.87
N GLU A 96 33.61 1.46 -18.51
CA GLU A 96 33.00 2.59 -19.20
C GLU A 96 33.80 3.87 -18.93
N SER A 97 34.23 4.52 -20.01
CA SER A 97 35.00 5.79 -19.93
C SER A 97 34.08 6.98 -20.11
N PHE A 98 34.16 7.93 -19.19
CA PHE A 98 33.41 9.19 -19.27
C PHE A 98 34.33 10.32 -19.70
N VAL A 99 34.00 10.94 -20.82
CA VAL A 99 34.65 12.19 -21.26
C VAL A 99 33.80 13.34 -20.73
N LEU A 100 34.35 14.13 -19.83
CA LEU A 100 33.72 15.38 -19.38
C LEU A 100 33.93 16.43 -20.46
N ASN A 101 32.86 16.82 -21.14
CA ASN A 101 32.81 18.12 -21.80
C ASN A 101 32.78 19.20 -20.71
N ALA A 102 33.42 20.33 -20.93
CA ALA A 102 33.52 21.38 -19.93
C ALA A 102 32.15 21.81 -19.40
N GLY A 103 31.84 21.42 -18.16
CA GLY A 103 30.59 21.75 -17.47
C GLY A 103 29.47 20.73 -17.52
N GLU A 104 29.61 19.62 -18.23
CA GLU A 104 28.59 18.57 -18.28
C GLU A 104 29.01 17.35 -17.44
N ARG A 105 28.15 16.96 -16.48
CA ARG A 105 28.31 15.73 -15.73
C ARG A 105 27.37 14.65 -16.31
N PRO A 106 27.83 13.40 -16.48
CA PRO A 106 26.98 12.35 -17.02
C PRO A 106 25.85 11.93 -16.04
N PHE A 107 26.01 12.23 -14.74
CA PHE A 107 25.06 12.03 -13.66
C PHE A 107 25.45 12.88 -12.44
N GLU A 108 24.49 13.20 -11.57
CA GLU A 108 24.68 14.04 -10.38
C GLU A 108 25.20 13.26 -9.17
N LEU A 109 25.00 11.94 -9.14
CA LEU A 109 25.55 11.06 -8.10
C LEU A 109 25.80 9.66 -8.66
N LEU A 110 26.76 8.93 -8.06
CA LEU A 110 26.94 7.49 -8.27
C LEU A 110 26.31 6.73 -7.10
N PHE A 111 25.31 5.88 -7.38
CA PHE A 111 24.60 5.05 -6.40
C PHE A 111 24.85 3.57 -6.65
N VAL A 112 25.51 2.91 -5.72
CA VAL A 112 25.90 1.51 -5.77
C VAL A 112 25.31 0.77 -4.58
N GLU A 113 24.64 -0.35 -4.82
CA GLU A 113 24.17 -1.22 -3.73
C GLU A 113 25.08 -2.43 -3.56
N SER A 114 24.91 -3.18 -2.45
CA SER A 114 25.54 -4.49 -2.24
C SER A 114 24.95 -5.54 -3.21
N ALA A 115 25.24 -5.32 -4.51
CA ALA A 115 24.70 -6.14 -5.57
C ALA A 115 25.51 -7.42 -5.76
N TRP A 116 24.83 -8.57 -5.82
CA TRP A 116 25.46 -9.86 -6.14
C TRP A 116 25.73 -10.02 -7.63
N ASN A 117 24.83 -9.50 -8.46
CA ASN A 117 24.96 -9.57 -9.92
C ASN A 117 25.21 -8.20 -10.56
N GLY A 118 24.58 -7.15 -10.07
CA GLY A 118 24.72 -5.78 -10.55
C GLY A 118 24.55 -5.57 -12.05
N ASN A 119 23.61 -4.72 -12.45
CA ASN A 119 23.33 -4.36 -13.85
C ASN A 119 23.25 -5.58 -14.80
N GLY A 120 22.42 -6.57 -14.43
CA GLY A 120 22.20 -7.76 -15.24
C GLY A 120 23.41 -8.74 -15.31
N GLY A 121 24.25 -8.77 -14.28
CA GLY A 121 25.40 -9.67 -14.17
C GLY A 121 26.73 -9.06 -14.62
N LYS A 122 26.75 -7.82 -15.12
CA LYS A 122 27.98 -7.16 -15.58
C LYS A 122 28.96 -6.86 -14.44
N TRP A 123 28.46 -6.70 -13.22
CA TRP A 123 29.24 -6.48 -12.00
C TRP A 123 29.36 -7.71 -11.10
N GLN A 124 28.98 -8.90 -11.61
CA GLN A 124 29.06 -10.15 -10.83
C GLN A 124 30.48 -10.40 -10.32
N TYR A 125 30.64 -10.70 -9.02
CA TYR A 125 31.92 -10.91 -8.31
C TYR A 125 32.89 -9.70 -8.32
N GLN A 126 32.40 -8.48 -8.63
CA GLN A 126 33.25 -7.29 -8.63
C GLN A 126 33.10 -6.40 -7.38
N LEU A 127 31.98 -6.59 -6.66
CA LEU A 127 31.68 -5.85 -5.41
C LEU A 127 31.94 -6.69 -4.16
N THR A 128 32.05 -8.00 -4.29
CA THR A 128 32.30 -8.93 -3.18
C THR A 128 33.13 -10.13 -3.65
N GLY A 129 33.82 -10.80 -2.70
CA GLY A 129 34.73 -11.93 -2.94
C GLY A 129 36.20 -11.57 -2.74
N GLU A 130 37.11 -12.52 -2.97
CA GLU A 130 38.55 -12.38 -2.66
C GLU A 130 39.23 -11.19 -3.35
N ASN A 131 38.81 -10.88 -4.57
CA ASN A 131 39.38 -9.82 -5.42
C ASN A 131 38.55 -8.52 -5.42
N ALA A 132 37.52 -8.43 -4.58
CA ALA A 132 36.71 -7.23 -4.48
C ALA A 132 37.35 -6.21 -3.49
N PRO A 133 37.11 -4.89 -3.70
CA PRO A 133 36.49 -4.28 -4.89
C PRO A 133 37.40 -4.38 -6.13
N SER A 134 36.79 -4.58 -7.30
CA SER A 134 37.53 -4.71 -8.57
C SER A 134 38.25 -3.42 -8.97
N PRO A 135 39.32 -3.51 -9.79
CA PRO A 135 39.99 -2.32 -10.34
C PRO A 135 39.00 -1.38 -11.05
N ALA A 136 38.09 -1.92 -11.85
CA ALA A 136 37.09 -1.13 -12.58
C ALA A 136 36.16 -0.32 -11.64
N LEU A 137 35.78 -0.88 -10.49
CA LEU A 137 35.00 -0.14 -9.50
C LEU A 137 35.81 0.98 -8.84
N LYS A 138 37.09 0.70 -8.51
CA LYS A 138 37.99 1.73 -7.94
C LYS A 138 38.18 2.88 -8.89
N GLU A 139 38.50 2.59 -10.15
CA GLU A 139 38.67 3.60 -11.19
C GLU A 139 37.41 4.47 -11.37
N LEU A 140 36.22 3.84 -11.38
CA LEU A 140 34.93 4.55 -11.47
C LEU A 140 34.72 5.48 -10.27
N VAL A 141 34.92 4.98 -9.04
CA VAL A 141 34.73 5.81 -7.83
C VAL A 141 35.74 6.93 -7.73
N ASP A 142 37.04 6.66 -8.03
CA ASP A 142 38.08 7.65 -8.05
C ASP A 142 37.82 8.76 -9.09
N TRP A 143 37.33 8.38 -10.27
CA TRP A 143 36.89 9.31 -11.29
C TRP A 143 35.74 10.20 -10.82
N CYS A 144 34.70 9.61 -10.18
CA CYS A 144 33.57 10.35 -9.61
C CYS A 144 34.06 11.39 -8.59
N LYS A 145 34.93 10.98 -7.64
CA LYS A 145 35.50 11.88 -6.63
C LYS A 145 36.32 13.02 -7.25
N ALA A 146 37.16 12.70 -8.21
CA ALA A 146 37.94 13.71 -8.94
C ALA A 146 37.05 14.70 -9.71
N SER A 147 35.86 14.26 -10.14
CA SER A 147 34.88 15.09 -10.85
C SER A 147 33.89 15.80 -9.90
N GLY A 148 34.04 15.64 -8.59
CA GLY A 148 33.16 16.24 -7.59
C GLY A 148 31.74 15.66 -7.63
N ILE A 149 31.57 14.40 -8.06
CA ILE A 149 30.34 13.67 -8.08
C ILE A 149 30.26 12.83 -6.79
N PRO A 150 29.26 13.05 -5.92
CA PRO A 150 29.11 12.27 -4.68
C PRO A 150 28.93 10.79 -4.97
N THR A 151 29.57 9.94 -4.15
CA THR A 151 29.50 8.48 -4.28
C THR A 151 28.78 7.88 -3.08
N VAL A 152 27.79 7.06 -3.34
CA VAL A 152 26.91 6.46 -2.33
C VAL A 152 26.95 4.95 -2.46
N PHE A 153 27.18 4.25 -1.33
CA PHE A 153 27.03 2.79 -1.22
C PHE A 153 25.91 2.44 -0.26
N TRP A 154 25.00 1.57 -0.69
CA TRP A 154 23.92 1.05 0.15
C TRP A 154 24.09 -0.44 0.40
N ASN A 155 24.44 -0.84 1.63
CA ASN A 155 24.46 -2.24 2.01
C ASN A 155 23.06 -2.73 2.40
N LYS A 156 22.31 -3.25 1.44
CA LYS A 156 20.98 -3.84 1.64
C LYS A 156 21.04 -5.26 2.22
N GLU A 157 22.22 -5.88 2.25
CA GLU A 157 22.45 -7.25 2.72
C GLU A 157 22.87 -7.31 4.20
N ASP A 158 22.97 -6.13 4.85
CA ASP A 158 23.28 -6.03 6.29
C ASP A 158 22.17 -6.67 7.15
N PRO A 159 22.53 -7.16 8.36
CA PRO A 159 23.90 -7.31 8.90
C PRO A 159 24.59 -8.61 8.45
N ALA A 160 23.89 -9.49 7.72
CA ALA A 160 24.36 -10.86 7.43
C ALA A 160 25.61 -10.90 6.54
N HIS A 161 25.82 -9.86 5.75
CA HIS A 161 26.89 -9.77 4.75
C HIS A 161 27.75 -8.48 4.92
N PHE A 162 27.88 -7.99 6.14
CA PHE A 162 28.73 -6.85 6.47
C PHE A 162 30.19 -7.08 6.01
N ASP A 163 30.78 -8.20 6.42
CA ASP A 163 32.19 -8.53 6.11
C ASP A 163 32.43 -8.74 4.61
N ASP A 164 31.41 -9.16 3.87
CA ASP A 164 31.51 -9.39 2.43
C ASP A 164 31.63 -8.07 1.64
N PHE A 165 31.05 -6.98 2.16
CA PHE A 165 30.95 -5.70 1.43
C PHE A 165 31.71 -4.54 2.05
N ILE A 166 32.27 -4.67 3.26
CA ILE A 166 32.95 -3.57 3.95
C ILE A 166 34.13 -2.98 3.14
N LYS A 167 34.94 -3.81 2.47
CA LYS A 167 36.04 -3.34 1.63
C LYS A 167 35.56 -2.53 0.42
N THR A 168 34.40 -2.84 -0.09
CA THR A 168 33.75 -2.07 -1.17
C THR A 168 33.20 -0.75 -0.63
N ALA A 169 32.56 -0.76 0.54
CA ALA A 169 32.05 0.43 1.20
C ALA A 169 33.15 1.48 1.49
N GLU A 170 34.40 1.05 1.77
CA GLU A 170 35.55 1.94 2.00
C GLU A 170 35.84 2.93 0.84
N LEU A 171 35.38 2.63 -0.36
CA LEU A 171 35.59 3.48 -1.52
C LEU A 171 34.69 4.72 -1.55
N PHE A 172 33.56 4.72 -0.84
CA PHE A 172 32.49 5.69 -1.02
C PHE A 172 32.49 6.82 0.01
N ASP A 173 31.94 7.99 -0.39
CA ASP A 173 31.81 9.16 0.49
C ASP A 173 30.66 9.00 1.49
N PHE A 174 29.59 8.31 1.06
CA PHE A 174 28.39 8.05 1.87
C PHE A 174 28.09 6.55 1.86
N VAL A 175 27.84 6.00 3.05
CA VAL A 175 27.49 4.58 3.23
C VAL A 175 26.20 4.48 3.98
N PHE A 176 25.24 3.75 3.42
CA PHE A 176 23.97 3.47 4.06
C PHE A 176 23.85 1.98 4.39
N THR A 177 23.36 1.70 5.59
CA THR A 177 23.03 0.34 6.05
C THR A 177 21.51 0.18 6.23
N THR A 178 20.99 -1.02 6.10
CA THR A 178 19.61 -1.34 6.49
C THR A 178 19.44 -1.55 7.99
N ASP A 179 20.54 -1.76 8.73
CA ASP A 179 20.55 -2.06 10.18
C ASP A 179 21.21 -0.94 10.99
N ALA A 180 20.42 -0.18 11.73
CA ALA A 180 20.92 0.90 12.57
C ALA A 180 21.95 0.43 13.62
N ASN A 181 21.90 -0.83 14.05
CA ASN A 181 22.87 -1.38 14.98
C ASN A 181 24.30 -1.45 14.41
N LEU A 182 24.44 -1.42 13.08
CA LEU A 182 25.77 -1.45 12.42
C LEU A 182 26.37 -0.06 12.21
N VAL A 183 25.64 1.02 12.43
CA VAL A 183 26.17 2.39 12.24
C VAL A 183 27.48 2.62 13.02
N PRO A 184 27.59 2.29 14.33
CA PRO A 184 28.85 2.48 15.04
C PRO A 184 30.01 1.63 14.49
N GLN A 185 29.72 0.45 13.96
CA GLN A 185 30.72 -0.43 13.36
C GLN A 185 31.23 0.13 12.02
N TYR A 186 30.31 0.68 11.20
CA TYR A 186 30.70 1.38 9.97
C TYR A 186 31.50 2.64 10.26
N GLU A 187 31.08 3.48 11.21
CA GLU A 187 31.82 4.70 11.60
C GLU A 187 33.23 4.39 12.10
N ALA A 188 33.40 3.32 12.84
CA ALA A 188 34.72 2.86 13.30
C ALA A 188 35.60 2.35 12.14
N ALA A 189 35.02 1.62 11.18
CA ALA A 189 35.75 1.06 10.04
C ALA A 189 36.01 2.12 8.94
N LEU A 190 35.13 3.11 8.79
CA LEU A 190 35.13 4.07 7.68
C LEU A 190 35.14 5.53 8.19
N PRO A 191 36.23 6.00 8.83
CA PRO A 191 36.25 7.29 9.52
C PRO A 191 36.13 8.53 8.58
N THR A 192 36.25 8.34 7.28
CA THR A 192 36.08 9.40 6.27
C THR A 192 34.75 9.42 5.58
N ALA A 193 33.97 8.32 5.66
CA ALA A 193 32.66 8.23 5.06
C ALA A 193 31.57 8.76 6.01
N LYS A 194 30.53 9.33 5.46
CA LYS A 194 29.31 9.62 6.22
C LYS A 194 28.39 8.39 6.22
N VAL A 195 28.04 7.95 7.43
CA VAL A 195 27.22 6.74 7.60
C VAL A 195 25.77 7.11 7.92
N GLY A 196 24.81 6.41 7.31
CA GLY A 196 23.38 6.60 7.54
C GLY A 196 22.61 5.30 7.50
N VAL A 197 21.32 5.38 7.84
CA VAL A 197 20.40 4.26 7.80
C VAL A 197 19.41 4.43 6.65
N LEU A 198 19.28 3.40 5.80
CA LEU A 198 18.35 3.39 4.67
C LEU A 198 17.62 2.03 4.61
N PRO A 199 16.49 1.88 5.33
CA PRO A 199 15.71 0.64 5.36
C PRO A 199 15.04 0.34 4.02
N PHE A 200 14.56 -0.90 3.84
CA PHE A 200 13.67 -1.25 2.74
C PHE A 200 12.38 -0.43 2.74
N ALA A 201 11.70 -0.40 1.61
CA ALA A 201 10.48 0.37 1.39
C ALA A 201 9.56 -0.27 0.34
N ALA A 202 8.38 0.32 0.13
CA ALA A 202 7.52 0.03 -1.01
C ALA A 202 7.74 1.05 -2.12
N GLN A 203 7.71 0.59 -3.39
CA GLN A 203 7.56 1.47 -4.54
C GLN A 203 6.08 1.54 -4.91
N PRO A 204 5.39 2.70 -4.71
CA PRO A 204 3.93 2.79 -4.88
C PRO A 204 3.43 2.35 -6.26
N ILE A 205 4.20 2.62 -7.30
CA ILE A 205 3.83 2.27 -8.68
C ILE A 205 3.86 0.74 -8.92
N LEU A 206 4.76 0.02 -8.23
CA LEU A 206 4.88 -1.45 -8.34
C LEU A 206 4.04 -2.17 -7.28
N HIS A 207 4.08 -1.65 -6.07
CA HIS A 207 3.47 -2.25 -4.88
C HIS A 207 2.25 -1.43 -4.49
N ASN A 208 1.10 -1.77 -5.03
CA ASN A 208 -0.16 -1.07 -4.79
C ASN A 208 -1.35 -2.04 -4.82
N PRO A 209 -2.50 -1.67 -4.25
CA PRO A 209 -3.66 -2.57 -4.15
C PRO A 209 -4.55 -2.60 -5.40
N ILE A 210 -4.19 -1.93 -6.49
CA ILE A 210 -5.02 -1.80 -7.69
C ILE A 210 -5.40 -3.18 -8.22
N LEU A 211 -6.70 -3.41 -8.40
CA LEU A 211 -7.32 -4.59 -9.01
C LEU A 211 -8.18 -4.18 -10.20
N LYS A 212 -8.57 -5.15 -11.04
CA LYS A 212 -9.64 -4.94 -12.01
C LYS A 212 -10.99 -4.86 -11.29
N ALA A 213 -11.93 -4.08 -11.78
CA ALA A 213 -13.28 -4.00 -11.20
C ALA A 213 -13.91 -5.40 -11.09
N GLY A 214 -14.44 -5.74 -9.91
CA GLY A 214 -15.00 -7.05 -9.61
C GLY A 214 -13.98 -8.18 -9.41
N GLU A 215 -12.68 -7.89 -9.45
CA GLU A 215 -11.66 -8.89 -9.13
C GLU A 215 -11.51 -9.08 -7.63
N GLU A 216 -11.68 -10.31 -7.15
CA GLU A 216 -11.48 -10.67 -5.75
C GLU A 216 -10.09 -11.26 -5.49
N ARG A 217 -9.60 -11.11 -4.25
CA ARG A 217 -8.42 -11.84 -3.76
C ARG A 217 -8.75 -13.31 -3.63
N ARG A 218 -8.23 -14.14 -4.54
CA ARG A 218 -8.57 -15.57 -4.64
C ARG A 218 -7.80 -16.42 -3.62
N GLY A 219 -6.47 -16.22 -3.49
CA GLY A 219 -5.63 -17.01 -2.61
C GLY A 219 -5.86 -16.70 -1.13
N ASP A 220 -5.86 -17.71 -0.27
CA ASP A 220 -6.03 -17.50 1.17
C ASP A 220 -4.72 -17.08 1.84
N ILE A 221 -3.69 -17.94 1.82
CA ILE A 221 -2.42 -17.72 2.54
C ILE A 221 -1.24 -18.04 1.63
N ALA A 222 -0.32 -17.09 1.47
CA ALA A 222 0.95 -17.30 0.77
C ALA A 222 2.14 -17.23 1.71
N PHE A 223 3.14 -18.05 1.46
CA PHE A 223 4.50 -17.87 1.94
C PHE A 223 5.45 -17.83 0.73
N ALA A 224 6.28 -16.79 0.61
CA ALA A 224 7.26 -16.69 -0.46
C ALA A 224 8.65 -16.55 0.15
N GLY A 225 9.51 -17.54 0.00
CA GLY A 225 10.84 -17.50 0.60
C GLY A 225 11.69 -18.70 0.31
N THR A 226 12.97 -18.59 0.67
CA THR A 226 13.92 -19.69 0.58
C THR A 226 14.03 -20.39 1.93
N TYR A 227 13.98 -21.72 1.93
CA TYR A 227 14.35 -22.54 3.07
C TYR A 227 15.86 -22.83 2.99
N PHE A 228 16.56 -22.64 4.11
CA PHE A 228 17.99 -22.93 4.22
C PHE A 228 18.18 -24.09 5.20
N ALA A 229 18.16 -25.33 4.71
CA ALA A 229 18.25 -26.51 5.56
C ALA A 229 19.61 -26.64 6.28
N HIS A 230 20.64 -25.93 5.82
CA HIS A 230 22.04 -26.02 6.30
C HIS A 230 22.48 -24.84 7.18
N LYS A 231 21.65 -23.79 7.32
CA LYS A 231 22.02 -22.57 8.07
C LYS A 231 20.77 -21.81 8.57
N PHE A 232 20.97 -20.85 9.49
CA PHE A 232 19.92 -20.01 10.06
C PHE A 232 18.83 -20.79 10.81
N GLU A 233 19.21 -21.54 11.85
CA GLU A 233 18.32 -22.38 12.65
C GLU A 233 17.11 -21.61 13.21
N SER A 234 17.32 -20.40 13.76
CA SER A 234 16.23 -19.54 14.24
C SER A 234 15.21 -19.23 13.13
N ARG A 235 15.67 -19.01 11.90
CA ARG A 235 14.78 -18.79 10.76
C ARG A 235 14.01 -20.06 10.39
N GLN A 236 14.63 -21.25 10.48
CA GLN A 236 13.94 -22.52 10.24
C GLN A 236 12.81 -22.73 11.26
N GLN A 237 13.06 -22.41 12.54
CA GLN A 237 12.06 -22.49 13.63
C GLN A 237 10.89 -21.53 13.34
N GLN A 238 11.17 -20.30 12.92
CA GLN A 238 10.14 -19.34 12.53
C GLN A 238 9.33 -19.82 11.33
N ILE A 239 9.98 -20.38 10.30
CA ILE A 239 9.29 -20.96 9.13
C ILE A 239 8.37 -22.10 9.57
N ALA A 240 8.84 -23.01 10.42
CA ALA A 240 8.03 -24.10 10.96
C ALA A 240 6.81 -23.55 11.72
N LEU A 241 7.00 -22.55 12.59
CA LEU A 241 5.93 -21.91 13.35
C LEU A 241 4.81 -21.37 12.44
N VAL A 242 5.16 -20.54 11.44
CA VAL A 242 4.16 -19.91 10.57
C VAL A 242 3.52 -20.90 9.61
N LEU A 243 4.28 -21.87 9.10
CA LEU A 243 3.75 -22.88 8.18
C LEU A 243 2.84 -23.88 8.91
N ASP A 244 3.18 -24.32 10.13
CA ASP A 244 2.32 -25.20 10.94
C ASP A 244 1.00 -24.51 11.28
N ALA A 245 1.04 -23.23 11.67
CA ALA A 245 -0.16 -22.43 11.88
C ALA A 245 -1.02 -22.34 10.62
N ALA A 246 -0.41 -22.09 9.46
CA ALA A 246 -1.09 -22.02 8.18
C ALA A 246 -1.64 -23.37 7.70
N VAL A 247 -0.90 -24.45 7.85
CA VAL A 247 -1.36 -25.83 7.55
C VAL A 247 -2.58 -26.18 8.42
N ARG A 248 -2.53 -25.84 9.71
CA ARG A 248 -3.65 -26.04 10.61
C ARG A 248 -4.87 -25.18 10.22
N ALA A 249 -4.66 -23.91 9.85
CA ALA A 249 -5.71 -23.01 9.36
C ALA A 249 -6.35 -23.53 8.06
N SER A 250 -5.54 -24.03 7.13
CA SER A 250 -5.95 -24.50 5.80
C SER A 250 -7.01 -25.60 5.83
N ARG A 251 -7.14 -26.36 6.93
CA ARG A 251 -8.16 -27.40 7.09
C ARG A 251 -9.60 -26.88 6.99
N SER A 252 -9.81 -25.58 7.20
CA SER A 252 -11.13 -24.91 7.17
C SER A 252 -11.21 -23.75 6.20
N LEU A 253 -10.17 -23.52 5.40
CA LEU A 253 -10.11 -22.47 4.38
C LEU A 253 -10.40 -23.05 2.99
N LYS A 254 -10.73 -22.18 2.04
CA LYS A 254 -11.06 -22.57 0.66
C LYS A 254 -9.81 -23.03 -0.09
N ASP A 255 -8.80 -22.18 -0.19
CA ASP A 255 -7.59 -22.44 -0.96
C ASP A 255 -6.41 -22.83 -0.03
N GLY A 256 -6.38 -22.31 1.19
CA GLY A 256 -5.40 -22.62 2.22
C GLY A 256 -4.02 -22.08 1.90
N LEU A 257 -2.96 -22.82 2.29
CA LEU A 257 -1.56 -22.43 2.17
C LEU A 257 -1.00 -22.72 0.78
N VAL A 258 -0.25 -21.74 0.23
CA VAL A 258 0.60 -21.86 -0.96
C VAL A 258 2.02 -21.38 -0.60
N VAL A 259 3.05 -22.15 -0.97
CA VAL A 259 4.46 -21.82 -0.72
C VAL A 259 5.18 -21.62 -2.05
N PHE A 260 5.69 -20.41 -2.27
CA PHE A 260 6.53 -20.08 -3.43
C PHE A 260 8.00 -20.21 -3.05
N SER A 261 8.72 -21.11 -3.73
CA SER A 261 10.15 -21.35 -3.50
C SER A 261 10.94 -21.29 -4.81
N ARG A 262 11.90 -20.34 -4.89
CA ARG A 262 12.75 -20.20 -6.08
C ARG A 262 13.68 -21.38 -6.34
N PHE A 263 13.91 -22.22 -5.33
CA PHE A 263 14.79 -23.38 -5.40
C PHE A 263 14.02 -24.71 -5.36
N ALA A 264 12.71 -24.72 -5.51
CA ALA A 264 11.92 -25.94 -5.57
C ALA A 264 12.46 -26.88 -6.67
N GLY A 265 12.70 -28.15 -6.32
CA GLY A 265 13.23 -29.15 -7.22
C GLY A 265 14.70 -28.97 -7.65
N LYS A 266 15.44 -28.03 -7.02
CA LYS A 266 16.88 -27.81 -7.25
C LYS A 266 17.71 -28.48 -6.14
N GLU A 267 18.68 -27.79 -5.55
CA GLU A 267 19.59 -28.31 -4.53
C GLU A 267 18.88 -28.67 -3.22
N ASP A 268 19.20 -29.86 -2.66
CA ASP A 268 18.56 -30.37 -1.42
C ASP A 268 18.67 -29.43 -0.23
N LYS A 269 19.77 -28.67 -0.12
CA LYS A 269 19.98 -27.70 0.97
C LYS A 269 18.97 -26.55 1.01
N TYR A 270 18.14 -26.40 -0.03
CA TYR A 270 17.09 -25.38 -0.13
C TYR A 270 15.67 -25.95 -0.18
N GLN A 271 15.52 -27.28 -0.06
CA GLN A 271 14.20 -27.90 -0.07
C GLN A 271 13.51 -27.75 1.27
N PHE A 272 12.22 -27.52 1.24
CA PHE A 272 11.38 -27.53 2.42
C PHE A 272 11.27 -28.95 2.99
N PRO A 273 11.07 -29.10 4.32
CA PRO A 273 10.72 -30.37 4.93
C PRO A 273 9.53 -31.05 4.24
N SER A 274 9.54 -32.38 4.19
CA SER A 274 8.57 -33.19 3.44
C SER A 274 7.10 -32.94 3.82
N GLU A 275 6.82 -32.55 5.06
CA GLU A 275 5.47 -32.19 5.53
C GLU A 275 4.88 -30.96 4.82
N TYR A 276 5.72 -30.07 4.26
CA TYR A 276 5.28 -28.89 3.53
C TYR A 276 5.35 -29.05 2.00
N GLU A 277 5.97 -30.11 1.48
CA GLU A 277 6.23 -30.32 0.05
C GLU A 277 4.95 -30.15 -0.81
N ARG A 278 3.83 -30.68 -0.35
CA ARG A 278 2.54 -30.61 -1.07
C ARG A 278 1.96 -29.18 -1.20
N TYR A 279 2.52 -28.20 -0.51
CA TYR A 279 2.11 -26.78 -0.59
C TYR A 279 3.05 -25.96 -1.45
N VAL A 280 4.16 -26.55 -1.91
CA VAL A 280 5.19 -25.84 -2.68
C VAL A 280 4.80 -25.81 -4.15
N GLU A 281 4.58 -24.62 -4.69
CA GLU A 281 4.20 -24.36 -6.09
C GLU A 281 5.40 -24.02 -6.99
N GLY A 282 6.60 -23.88 -6.43
CA GLY A 282 7.78 -23.53 -7.20
C GLY A 282 8.08 -22.03 -7.25
N ALA A 283 8.84 -21.63 -8.27
CA ALA A 283 9.31 -20.26 -8.43
C ALA A 283 8.37 -19.41 -9.30
N LEU A 284 8.13 -18.19 -8.88
CA LEU A 284 7.57 -17.15 -9.75
C LEU A 284 8.62 -16.10 -10.10
N PRO A 285 8.69 -15.61 -11.34
CA PRO A 285 9.41 -14.39 -11.68
C PRO A 285 8.95 -13.20 -10.81
N TYR A 286 9.82 -12.24 -10.59
CA TYR A 286 9.53 -11.13 -9.64
C TYR A 286 8.24 -10.37 -9.98
N ASN A 287 8.03 -10.01 -11.24
CA ASN A 287 6.82 -9.35 -11.74
C ASN A 287 5.53 -10.16 -11.46
N LYS A 288 5.57 -11.48 -11.69
CA LYS A 288 4.45 -12.37 -11.35
C LYS A 288 4.26 -12.53 -9.85
N MET A 289 5.34 -12.48 -9.04
CA MET A 289 5.23 -12.49 -7.59
C MET A 289 4.53 -11.24 -7.06
N LEU A 290 4.81 -10.05 -7.61
CA LEU A 290 4.10 -8.82 -7.27
C LEU A 290 2.60 -8.94 -7.57
N SER A 291 2.25 -9.51 -8.71
CA SER A 291 0.85 -9.77 -9.07
C SER A 291 0.20 -10.82 -8.15
N ALA A 292 0.96 -11.83 -7.70
CA ALA A 292 0.48 -12.80 -6.73
C ALA A 292 0.18 -12.16 -5.38
N PHE A 293 1.03 -11.26 -4.86
CA PHE A 293 0.77 -10.55 -3.60
C PHE A 293 -0.58 -9.81 -3.62
N LYS A 294 -0.95 -9.21 -4.74
CA LYS A 294 -2.26 -8.54 -4.90
C LYS A 294 -3.46 -9.50 -4.80
N ARG A 295 -3.25 -10.80 -5.05
CA ARG A 295 -4.31 -11.81 -5.11
C ARG A 295 -4.43 -12.68 -3.87
N PHE A 296 -3.47 -12.61 -2.94
CA PHE A 296 -3.56 -13.30 -1.66
C PHE A 296 -4.17 -12.41 -0.58
N LYS A 297 -4.99 -13.02 0.30
CA LYS A 297 -5.55 -12.35 1.48
C LYS A 297 -4.51 -12.15 2.56
N VAL A 298 -3.63 -13.14 2.74
CA VAL A 298 -2.56 -13.15 3.75
C VAL A 298 -1.23 -13.54 3.11
N VAL A 299 -0.18 -12.81 3.44
CA VAL A 299 1.21 -13.15 3.12
C VAL A 299 1.99 -13.34 4.43
N LEU A 300 2.56 -14.52 4.61
CA LEU A 300 3.37 -14.84 5.79
C LEU A 300 4.78 -14.29 5.66
N ASN A 301 5.30 -13.74 6.74
CA ASN A 301 6.68 -13.25 6.85
C ASN A 301 7.42 -13.91 8.01
N VAL A 302 8.73 -14.05 7.85
CA VAL A 302 9.68 -14.44 8.90
C VAL A 302 10.89 -13.51 8.85
N ASN A 303 11.49 -13.24 10.00
CA ASN A 303 12.60 -12.30 10.14
C ASN A 303 13.90 -13.04 10.45
N THR A 304 14.89 -12.96 9.54
CA THR A 304 16.22 -13.55 9.79
C THR A 304 16.95 -12.78 10.90
N ILE A 305 16.79 -11.46 10.90
CA ILE A 305 17.35 -10.54 11.90
C ILE A 305 16.16 -10.07 12.77
N THR A 306 16.21 -10.40 14.05
CA THR A 306 15.11 -10.11 15.00
C THR A 306 15.40 -8.95 15.94
N GLN A 307 16.69 -8.57 16.10
CA GLN A 307 17.14 -7.58 17.08
C GLN A 307 17.46 -6.21 16.51
N SER A 308 17.39 -6.06 15.19
CA SER A 308 17.57 -4.76 14.54
C SER A 308 16.34 -3.88 14.70
N PRO A 309 16.49 -2.59 15.01
CA PRO A 309 15.36 -1.66 15.06
C PRO A 309 14.88 -1.20 13.67
N THR A 310 15.67 -1.42 12.61
CA THR A 310 15.36 -0.92 11.27
C THR A 310 15.37 -1.97 10.17
N MET A 311 16.07 -3.11 10.38
CA MET A 311 16.15 -4.16 9.37
C MET A 311 14.97 -5.13 9.50
N CYS A 312 14.09 -5.12 8.53
CA CYS A 312 13.04 -6.13 8.35
C CYS A 312 12.92 -6.52 6.88
N SER A 313 12.24 -7.63 6.62
CA SER A 313 12.09 -8.13 5.25
C SER A 313 11.36 -7.12 4.35
N ARG A 314 11.90 -6.85 3.15
CA ARG A 314 11.24 -6.00 2.14
C ARG A 314 9.81 -6.46 1.81
N ARG A 315 9.51 -7.75 1.95
CA ARG A 315 8.17 -8.33 1.71
C ARG A 315 7.08 -7.67 2.58
N ILE A 316 7.43 -7.18 3.76
CA ILE A 316 6.51 -6.47 4.64
C ILE A 316 5.95 -5.25 3.92
N PHE A 317 6.81 -4.48 3.30
CA PHE A 317 6.43 -3.28 2.55
C PHE A 317 5.77 -3.65 1.21
N GLU A 318 6.36 -4.55 0.43
CA GLU A 318 5.88 -4.93 -0.90
C GLU A 318 4.48 -5.58 -0.86
N ALA A 319 4.29 -6.59 0.00
CA ALA A 319 3.01 -7.30 0.11
C ALA A 319 1.96 -6.46 0.85
N GLY A 320 2.35 -5.73 1.91
CA GLY A 320 1.46 -4.82 2.64
C GLY A 320 0.91 -3.74 1.73
N ALA A 321 1.77 -3.03 1.00
CA ALA A 321 1.37 -2.04 0.01
C ALA A 321 0.48 -2.62 -1.11
N SER A 322 0.72 -3.87 -1.50
CA SER A 322 -0.12 -4.58 -2.49
C SER A 322 -1.48 -5.03 -1.94
N GLY A 323 -1.78 -4.72 -0.67
CA GLY A 323 -3.08 -4.93 -0.03
C GLY A 323 -3.29 -6.34 0.53
N ALA A 324 -2.26 -7.18 0.62
CA ALA A 324 -2.32 -8.38 1.43
C ALA A 324 -2.11 -8.03 2.91
N VAL A 325 -2.78 -8.74 3.82
CA VAL A 325 -2.40 -8.66 5.23
C VAL A 325 -1.11 -9.43 5.43
N VAL A 326 -0.05 -8.73 5.82
CA VAL A 326 1.20 -9.38 6.21
C VAL A 326 1.07 -9.87 7.64
N VAL A 327 1.29 -11.17 7.86
CA VAL A 327 1.32 -11.78 9.19
C VAL A 327 2.74 -12.29 9.43
N SER A 328 3.37 -11.88 10.50
CA SER A 328 4.81 -12.09 10.72
C SER A 328 5.12 -12.85 12.02
N THR A 329 6.35 -13.33 12.13
CA THR A 329 6.98 -13.62 13.41
C THR A 329 7.54 -12.34 14.02
N ASP A 330 7.82 -12.36 15.31
CA ASP A 330 8.25 -11.20 16.09
C ASP A 330 9.63 -10.67 15.66
N SER A 331 9.81 -9.34 15.72
CA SER A 331 11.11 -8.65 15.63
C SER A 331 11.01 -7.22 16.13
N VAL A 332 12.13 -6.67 16.61
CA VAL A 332 12.21 -5.29 17.09
C VAL A 332 11.79 -4.29 16.01
N ALA A 333 12.28 -4.44 14.77
CA ALA A 333 11.94 -3.54 13.67
C ALA A 333 10.44 -3.45 13.40
N LEU A 334 9.69 -4.54 13.59
CA LEU A 334 8.24 -4.51 13.40
C LEU A 334 7.55 -3.64 14.45
N HIS A 335 7.96 -3.74 15.71
CA HIS A 335 7.37 -2.94 16.78
C HIS A 335 7.74 -1.45 16.70
N GLU A 336 8.93 -1.14 16.13
CA GLU A 336 9.35 0.25 15.87
C GLU A 336 8.59 0.90 14.70
N MET A 337 8.24 0.11 13.68
CA MET A 337 7.65 0.62 12.44
C MET A 337 6.13 0.48 12.38
N PHE A 338 5.56 -0.55 13.02
CA PHE A 338 4.16 -0.93 12.90
C PHE A 338 3.55 -1.33 14.24
N SER A 339 2.25 -1.15 14.37
CA SER A 339 1.47 -1.76 15.45
C SER A 339 1.02 -3.19 15.07
N GLU A 340 0.58 -3.98 16.05
CA GLU A 340 0.02 -5.32 15.77
C GLU A 340 -1.35 -5.24 15.06
N ASP A 341 -2.01 -4.09 15.07
CA ASP A 341 -3.21 -3.83 14.27
C ASP A 341 -2.90 -3.60 12.78
N GLU A 342 -1.63 -3.36 12.44
CA GLU A 342 -1.13 -3.18 11.08
C GLU A 342 -0.42 -4.44 10.58
N ILE A 343 0.45 -5.04 11.40
CA ILE A 343 1.19 -6.28 11.12
C ILE A 343 0.99 -7.28 12.27
N PRO A 344 -0.03 -8.15 12.20
CA PRO A 344 -0.28 -9.14 13.25
C PRO A 344 0.87 -10.14 13.41
N ILE A 345 1.16 -10.53 14.65
CA ILE A 345 2.29 -11.40 15.01
C ILE A 345 1.81 -12.80 15.41
N ILE A 346 2.45 -13.84 14.87
CA ILE A 346 2.26 -15.25 15.26
C ILE A 346 3.31 -15.59 16.32
N ARG A 347 2.86 -16.01 17.51
CA ARG A 347 3.69 -16.42 18.64
C ARG A 347 3.64 -17.93 18.93
N ASP A 348 2.56 -18.58 18.52
CA ASP A 348 2.36 -20.03 18.64
C ASP A 348 1.48 -20.57 17.52
N VAL A 349 1.51 -21.88 17.30
CA VAL A 349 0.79 -22.54 16.18
C VAL A 349 -0.73 -22.45 16.34
N GLU A 350 -1.24 -22.56 17.56
CA GLU A 350 -2.69 -22.56 17.80
C GLU A 350 -3.28 -21.18 17.62
N GLY A 351 -2.74 -20.18 18.31
CA GLY A 351 -3.12 -18.76 18.18
C GLY A 351 -2.95 -18.27 16.76
N GLY A 352 -1.83 -18.59 16.10
CA GLY A 352 -1.57 -18.28 14.71
C GLY A 352 -2.62 -18.88 13.76
N SER A 353 -3.01 -20.13 13.98
CA SER A 353 -4.08 -20.76 13.18
C SER A 353 -5.44 -20.07 13.35
N TYR A 354 -5.79 -19.61 14.55
CA TYR A 354 -7.02 -18.84 14.79
C TYR A 354 -6.95 -17.46 14.13
N LEU A 355 -5.82 -16.77 14.27
CA LEU A 355 -5.57 -15.47 13.66
C LEU A 355 -5.73 -15.54 12.13
N LEU A 356 -5.05 -16.48 11.48
CA LEU A 356 -5.11 -16.67 10.02
C LEU A 356 -6.53 -16.95 9.53
N ARG A 357 -7.28 -17.82 10.22
CA ARG A 357 -8.68 -18.09 9.87
C ARG A 357 -9.57 -16.88 10.04
N ARG A 358 -9.36 -16.07 11.10
CA ARG A 358 -10.10 -14.83 11.33
C ARG A 358 -9.88 -13.85 10.18
N ILE A 359 -8.62 -13.62 9.79
CA ILE A 359 -8.28 -12.67 8.73
C ILE A 359 -8.82 -13.14 7.38
N VAL A 360 -8.67 -14.43 7.05
CA VAL A 360 -9.12 -14.96 5.75
C VAL A 360 -10.64 -14.95 5.61
N ASN A 361 -11.37 -15.28 6.68
CA ASN A 361 -12.84 -15.45 6.63
C ASN A 361 -13.64 -14.19 6.98
N SER A 362 -12.99 -13.12 7.46
CA SER A 362 -13.65 -11.87 7.85
C SER A 362 -13.11 -10.69 7.03
N PRO A 363 -13.74 -10.36 5.89
CA PRO A 363 -13.33 -9.25 5.03
C PRO A 363 -13.21 -7.93 5.79
N GLU A 364 -14.13 -7.65 6.73
CA GLU A 364 -14.16 -6.43 7.51
C GLU A 364 -12.90 -6.28 8.39
N VAL A 365 -12.44 -7.36 9.00
CA VAL A 365 -11.22 -7.40 9.81
C VAL A 365 -9.99 -7.30 8.92
N ARG A 366 -9.94 -8.13 7.86
CA ARG A 366 -8.81 -8.19 6.92
C ARG A 366 -8.54 -6.84 6.27
N ASP A 367 -9.58 -6.24 5.69
CA ASP A 367 -9.42 -5.03 4.88
C ASP A 367 -9.05 -3.84 5.75
N ARG A 368 -9.53 -3.78 7.00
CA ARG A 368 -9.12 -2.77 7.98
C ARG A 368 -7.63 -2.91 8.35
N ILE A 369 -7.17 -4.11 8.67
CA ILE A 369 -5.74 -4.37 8.97
C ILE A 369 -4.88 -3.96 7.77
N SER A 370 -5.27 -4.40 6.56
CA SER A 370 -4.56 -4.07 5.33
C SER A 370 -4.51 -2.56 5.08
N HIS A 371 -5.63 -1.86 5.24
CA HIS A 371 -5.73 -0.42 5.00
C HIS A 371 -4.85 0.39 5.97
N ARG A 372 -4.83 0.03 7.26
CA ARG A 372 -3.95 0.67 8.26
C ARG A 372 -2.47 0.46 7.92
N ALA A 373 -2.08 -0.78 7.58
CA ALA A 373 -0.71 -1.08 7.16
C ALA A 373 -0.32 -0.29 5.89
N GLN A 374 -1.22 -0.19 4.91
CA GLN A 374 -0.99 0.59 3.70
C GLN A 374 -0.77 2.07 4.01
N ARG A 375 -1.63 2.70 4.83
CA ARG A 375 -1.46 4.10 5.24
C ARG A 375 -0.10 4.32 5.88
N LYS A 376 0.29 3.47 6.83
CA LYS A 376 1.60 3.55 7.47
C LYS A 376 2.75 3.45 6.48
N ILE A 377 2.63 2.55 5.49
CA ILE A 377 3.63 2.38 4.42
C ILE A 377 3.69 3.63 3.53
N TRP A 378 2.53 4.15 3.08
CA TRP A 378 2.47 5.32 2.20
C TRP A 378 2.99 6.60 2.84
N GLU A 379 2.83 6.75 4.15
CA GLU A 379 3.25 7.94 4.89
C GLU A 379 4.72 7.93 5.30
N ASN A 380 5.38 6.75 5.42
CA ASN A 380 6.70 6.67 6.05
C ASN A 380 7.67 5.70 5.39
N HIS A 381 7.22 4.83 4.50
CA HIS A 381 8.03 3.71 4.03
C HIS A 381 7.94 3.50 2.52
N THR A 382 8.01 4.60 1.75
CA THR A 382 8.10 4.57 0.29
C THR A 382 9.53 4.73 -0.20
N TYR A 383 9.81 4.34 -1.44
CA TYR A 383 11.10 4.65 -2.09
C TYR A 383 11.28 6.16 -2.26
N THR A 384 10.20 6.94 -2.37
CA THR A 384 10.27 8.42 -2.38
C THR A 384 10.86 8.96 -1.08
N ASP A 385 10.43 8.42 0.09
CA ASP A 385 10.98 8.79 1.40
C ASP A 385 12.47 8.43 1.50
N ARG A 386 12.85 7.27 0.94
CA ARG A 386 14.26 6.82 0.93
C ARG A 386 15.10 7.69 -0.02
N ALA A 387 14.58 8.06 -1.20
CA ALA A 387 15.23 8.96 -2.13
C ALA A 387 15.45 10.34 -1.48
N PHE A 388 14.43 10.87 -0.83
CA PHE A 388 14.52 12.14 -0.11
C PHE A 388 15.58 12.09 0.99
N THR A 389 15.59 11.03 1.82
CA THR A 389 16.59 10.80 2.88
C THR A 389 18.01 10.76 2.29
N LEU A 390 18.20 9.99 1.24
CA LEU A 390 19.48 9.88 0.54
C LEU A 390 19.95 11.22 0.00
N LEU A 391 19.13 11.90 -0.80
CA LEU A 391 19.45 13.17 -1.45
C LEU A 391 19.74 14.29 -0.46
N THR A 392 18.98 14.35 0.65
CA THR A 392 19.22 15.32 1.73
C THR A 392 20.55 15.04 2.43
N SER A 393 20.86 13.78 2.69
CA SER A 393 22.12 13.39 3.37
C SER A 393 23.36 13.77 2.56
N ILE A 394 23.26 13.73 1.22
CA ILE A 394 24.37 14.11 0.32
C ILE A 394 24.32 15.58 -0.12
N GLY A 395 23.32 16.34 0.31
CA GLY A 395 23.21 17.79 0.05
C GLY A 395 22.71 18.16 -1.35
N LEU A 396 22.09 17.24 -2.09
CA LEU A 396 21.49 17.51 -3.41
C LEU A 396 20.08 18.10 -3.32
N VAL A 397 19.40 17.88 -2.20
CA VAL A 397 18.07 18.43 -1.90
C VAL A 397 18.11 19.03 -0.50
N GLU A 398 17.52 20.21 -0.33
CA GLU A 398 17.38 20.82 1.00
C GLU A 398 16.41 20.00 1.85
N LYS A 399 16.71 19.94 3.15
CA LYS A 399 15.80 19.32 4.11
C LYS A 399 14.53 20.15 4.15
N GLN A 400 13.49 19.72 3.45
CA GLN A 400 12.19 20.32 3.59
C GLN A 400 11.70 20.08 5.02
N GLY A 401 11.04 21.08 5.62
CA GLY A 401 10.24 20.85 6.81
C GLY A 401 9.16 19.82 6.53
N ASP A 402 8.43 19.44 7.56
CA ASP A 402 7.32 18.46 7.50
C ASP A 402 6.18 19.01 6.60
N ALA A 403 6.45 19.10 5.29
CA ALA A 403 5.54 19.71 4.31
C ALA A 403 4.38 18.74 4.06
N ARG A 404 3.27 19.02 4.74
CA ARG A 404 2.01 18.31 4.51
C ARG A 404 1.40 18.74 3.18
N PRO A 405 0.77 17.83 2.42
CA PRO A 405 0.07 18.20 1.21
C PRO A 405 -1.04 19.22 1.51
N LYS A 406 -1.10 20.28 0.74
CA LYS A 406 -2.11 21.33 0.88
C LYS A 406 -3.38 20.95 0.11
N VAL A 407 -4.51 20.94 0.80
CA VAL A 407 -5.81 20.57 0.24
C VAL A 407 -6.80 21.73 0.40
N SER A 408 -7.37 22.19 -0.71
CA SER A 408 -8.49 23.11 -0.70
C SER A 408 -9.80 22.33 -0.66
N ILE A 409 -10.50 22.39 0.48
CA ILE A 409 -11.84 21.84 0.63
C ILE A 409 -12.83 22.84 0.03
N LEU A 410 -13.59 22.41 -0.98
CA LEU A 410 -14.64 23.17 -1.63
C LEU A 410 -15.98 22.77 -1.05
N ALA A 411 -16.65 23.68 -0.33
CA ALA A 411 -17.94 23.43 0.30
C ALA A 411 -18.94 24.53 -0.04
N SER A 412 -20.14 24.17 -0.48
CA SER A 412 -21.24 25.10 -0.73
C SER A 412 -22.45 24.71 0.11
N THR A 413 -22.97 25.62 0.88
CA THR A 413 -24.15 25.39 1.73
C THR A 413 -25.23 26.46 1.58
N ASN A 414 -26.47 26.00 1.63
CA ASN A 414 -27.65 26.85 1.80
C ASN A 414 -28.35 26.60 3.16
N ARG A 415 -27.65 25.92 4.10
CA ARG A 415 -28.15 25.44 5.40
C ARG A 415 -27.26 25.97 6.53
N PRO A 416 -27.57 27.18 7.09
CA PRO A 416 -26.73 27.75 8.16
C PRO A 416 -26.57 26.84 9.37
N GLN A 417 -27.57 26.00 9.67
CA GLN A 417 -27.55 25.04 10.77
C GLN A 417 -26.49 23.92 10.58
N GLN A 418 -25.98 23.70 9.37
CA GLN A 418 -24.94 22.69 9.09
C GLN A 418 -23.50 23.24 9.20
N LEU A 419 -23.31 24.54 9.39
CA LEU A 419 -21.99 25.15 9.47
C LEU A 419 -21.12 24.53 10.56
N SER A 420 -21.65 24.36 11.76
CA SER A 420 -20.92 23.74 12.88
C SER A 420 -20.54 22.29 12.59
N HIS A 421 -21.42 21.53 11.93
CA HIS A 421 -21.13 20.17 11.49
C HIS A 421 -19.99 20.16 10.48
N LEU A 422 -20.10 20.92 9.40
CA LEU A 422 -19.05 21.02 8.38
C LEU A 422 -17.69 21.40 8.98
N PHE A 423 -17.66 22.43 9.86
CA PHE A 423 -16.42 22.86 10.51
C PHE A 423 -15.81 21.73 11.36
N SER A 424 -16.63 20.92 12.02
CA SER A 424 -16.14 19.74 12.76
C SER A 424 -15.52 18.68 11.85
N GLN A 425 -16.07 18.47 10.63
CA GLN A 425 -15.50 17.52 9.65
C GLN A 425 -14.18 18.06 9.08
N VAL A 426 -14.07 19.36 8.86
CA VAL A 426 -12.85 20.03 8.39
C VAL A 426 -11.74 19.98 9.45
N ALA A 427 -12.07 20.33 10.71
CA ALA A 427 -11.13 20.38 11.83
C ALA A 427 -10.48 19.04 12.16
N ARG A 428 -11.17 17.94 11.91
CA ARG A 428 -10.68 16.60 12.26
C ARG A 428 -9.68 16.00 11.25
N GLN A 429 -9.51 16.61 10.05
CA GLN A 429 -8.61 16.08 9.03
C GLN A 429 -7.15 16.12 9.50
N ARG A 430 -6.43 15.01 9.35
CA ARG A 430 -5.03 14.84 9.82
C ARG A 430 -4.05 14.65 8.67
N ASN A 431 -2.79 14.98 8.95
CA ASN A 431 -1.66 14.80 8.03
C ASN A 431 -1.82 15.52 6.68
N VAL A 432 -2.60 16.61 6.68
CA VAL A 432 -2.81 17.52 5.56
C VAL A 432 -2.84 18.97 6.08
N GLU A 433 -2.46 19.92 5.23
CA GLU A 433 -2.72 21.35 5.44
C GLU A 433 -4.04 21.69 4.77
N VAL A 434 -5.00 22.22 5.53
CA VAL A 434 -6.34 22.47 5.02
C VAL A 434 -6.60 23.95 4.76
N GLU A 435 -7.07 24.24 3.54
CA GLU A 435 -7.67 25.49 3.12
C GLU A 435 -9.16 25.27 2.88
N LEU A 436 -10.05 25.99 3.57
CA LEU A 436 -11.50 25.89 3.37
C LEU A 436 -12.01 27.02 2.46
N MET A 437 -12.47 26.66 1.28
CA MET A 437 -13.13 27.54 0.31
C MET A 437 -14.63 27.31 0.42
N MET A 438 -15.35 28.29 0.98
CA MET A 438 -16.75 28.12 1.34
C MET A 438 -17.68 29.07 0.59
N MET A 439 -18.78 28.55 0.04
CA MET A 439 -19.84 29.31 -0.60
C MET A 439 -21.12 29.34 0.27
N LEU A 440 -21.55 30.53 0.67
CA LEU A 440 -22.86 30.78 1.25
C LEU A 440 -23.87 30.98 0.12
N HIS A 441 -24.62 29.92 -0.22
CA HIS A 441 -25.45 29.88 -1.42
C HIS A 441 -26.91 30.27 -1.10
N GLY A 442 -27.26 31.51 -1.37
CA GLY A 442 -28.64 32.02 -1.18
C GLY A 442 -29.10 32.17 0.27
N ILE A 443 -28.16 32.43 1.18
CA ILE A 443 -28.39 32.70 2.60
C ILE A 443 -27.78 34.05 2.98
N ASP A 444 -28.35 34.69 4.00
CA ASP A 444 -28.01 36.07 4.44
C ASP A 444 -26.96 36.09 5.57
N GLU A 445 -26.13 35.08 5.69
CA GLU A 445 -25.00 35.08 6.63
C GLU A 445 -23.87 35.97 6.10
N GLN A 446 -23.22 36.72 7.02
CA GLN A 446 -22.10 37.58 6.63
C GLN A 446 -20.82 36.76 6.47
N PRO A 447 -20.14 36.81 5.32
CA PRO A 447 -18.93 36.02 5.04
C PRO A 447 -17.86 36.15 6.13
N GLU A 448 -17.60 37.36 6.64
CA GLU A 448 -16.62 37.64 7.67
C GLU A 448 -16.99 36.98 9.01
N ALA A 449 -18.28 36.98 9.36
CA ALA A 449 -18.78 36.36 10.59
C ALA A 449 -18.68 34.84 10.53
N VAL A 450 -18.90 34.24 9.35
CA VAL A 450 -18.73 32.81 9.12
C VAL A 450 -17.24 32.47 9.10
N ARG A 451 -16.40 33.27 8.43
CA ARG A 451 -14.94 33.09 8.40
C ARG A 451 -14.32 33.09 9.79
N ALA A 452 -14.82 33.95 10.69
CA ALA A 452 -14.38 34.04 12.09
C ALA A 452 -14.65 32.74 12.90
N GLN A 453 -15.53 31.86 12.42
CA GLN A 453 -15.85 30.57 13.06
C GLN A 453 -15.01 29.41 12.55
N PHE A 454 -14.10 29.64 11.60
CA PHE A 454 -13.25 28.56 11.09
C PHE A 454 -12.43 27.96 12.23
N PRO A 455 -12.22 26.63 12.21
CA PRO A 455 -11.39 25.97 13.21
C PRO A 455 -9.97 26.52 13.24
N GLU A 456 -9.32 26.41 14.40
CA GLU A 456 -7.90 26.77 14.56
C GLU A 456 -7.02 26.00 13.55
N GLY A 457 -6.10 26.70 12.91
CA GLY A 457 -5.19 26.11 11.91
C GLY A 457 -5.79 25.93 10.50
N VAL A 458 -7.09 26.21 10.30
CA VAL A 458 -7.73 26.17 8.99
C VAL A 458 -7.66 27.54 8.32
N SER A 459 -6.96 27.62 7.20
CA SER A 459 -6.95 28.79 6.32
C SER A 459 -8.17 28.81 5.38
N GLY A 460 -8.34 29.85 4.57
CA GLY A 460 -9.33 29.87 3.49
C GLY A 460 -10.21 31.10 3.47
N GLN A 461 -11.25 31.05 2.64
CA GLN A 461 -12.13 32.18 2.33
C GLN A 461 -13.62 31.78 2.34
N VAL A 462 -14.49 32.75 2.60
CA VAL A 462 -15.95 32.59 2.52
C VAL A 462 -16.47 33.54 1.46
N PHE A 463 -17.26 33.01 0.54
CA PHE A 463 -17.93 33.78 -0.52
C PHE A 463 -19.43 33.71 -0.37
N GLN A 464 -20.14 34.65 -0.98
CA GLN A 464 -21.58 34.68 -1.02
C GLN A 464 -22.09 34.65 -2.45
N ALA A 465 -23.05 33.78 -2.74
CA ALA A 465 -23.68 33.68 -4.05
C ALA A 465 -25.20 33.80 -3.95
N PRO A 466 -25.86 34.48 -4.91
CA PRO A 466 -27.32 34.54 -4.94
C PRO A 466 -27.91 33.16 -5.24
N LYS A 467 -29.13 32.91 -4.77
CA LYS A 467 -29.87 31.64 -5.02
C LYS A 467 -30.02 31.29 -6.50
N SER A 468 -29.85 32.25 -7.40
CA SER A 468 -29.92 32.05 -8.85
C SER A 468 -28.68 31.39 -9.45
N TRP A 469 -27.56 31.33 -8.72
CA TRP A 469 -26.42 30.56 -9.18
C TRP A 469 -26.71 29.06 -9.10
N SER A 470 -26.15 28.28 -10.02
CA SER A 470 -26.17 26.83 -9.89
C SER A 470 -25.08 26.36 -8.94
N LEU A 471 -25.21 25.14 -8.40
CA LEU A 471 -24.17 24.53 -7.58
C LEU A 471 -22.86 24.38 -8.35
N GLY A 472 -22.93 23.95 -9.64
CA GLY A 472 -21.75 23.86 -10.50
C GLY A 472 -21.02 25.19 -10.67
N LYS A 473 -21.77 26.31 -10.80
CA LYS A 473 -21.16 27.64 -10.84
C LYS A 473 -20.49 28.03 -9.52
N CYS A 474 -21.10 27.69 -8.38
CA CYS A 474 -20.51 27.87 -7.06
C CYS A 474 -19.19 27.09 -6.92
N MET A 475 -19.20 25.81 -7.29
CA MET A 475 -18.00 24.96 -7.22
C MET A 475 -16.86 25.46 -8.12
N ASN A 476 -17.17 25.92 -9.34
CA ASN A 476 -16.17 26.50 -10.24
C ASN A 476 -15.54 27.78 -9.69
N HIS A 477 -16.34 28.63 -9.04
CA HIS A 477 -15.83 29.84 -8.40
C HIS A 477 -14.87 29.49 -7.25
N LEU A 478 -15.26 28.55 -6.37
CA LEU A 478 -14.40 28.09 -5.28
C LEU A 478 -13.11 27.46 -5.79
N ALA A 479 -13.18 26.65 -6.84
CA ALA A 479 -12.01 26.00 -7.44
C ALA A 479 -11.03 27.01 -8.07
N ALA A 480 -11.54 28.10 -8.65
CA ALA A 480 -10.71 29.15 -9.26
C ALA A 480 -9.94 30.00 -8.21
N GLU A 481 -10.47 30.14 -7.00
CA GLU A 481 -9.85 30.90 -5.90
C GLU A 481 -8.98 30.03 -4.98
N ALA A 482 -9.03 28.70 -5.14
CA ALA A 482 -8.32 27.73 -4.33
C ALA A 482 -6.82 27.70 -4.65
N THR A 483 -5.99 27.48 -3.62
CA THR A 483 -4.52 27.52 -3.74
C THR A 483 -3.82 26.19 -3.36
N GLY A 484 -4.59 25.16 -3.00
CA GLY A 484 -4.07 23.85 -2.62
C GLY A 484 -3.52 23.05 -3.81
N ASP A 485 -2.63 22.13 -3.54
CA ASP A 485 -2.13 21.16 -4.54
C ASP A 485 -3.21 20.20 -4.99
N PHE A 486 -4.18 19.98 -4.10
CA PHE A 486 -5.35 19.11 -4.28
C PHE A 486 -6.62 19.85 -3.93
N MET A 487 -7.70 19.50 -4.65
CA MET A 487 -9.07 19.95 -4.39
C MET A 487 -9.86 18.79 -3.80
N ALA A 488 -10.75 19.07 -2.84
CA ALA A 488 -11.67 18.10 -2.27
C ALA A 488 -13.07 18.71 -2.14
N LYS A 489 -14.10 18.03 -2.67
CA LYS A 489 -15.49 18.43 -2.46
C LYS A 489 -16.00 17.85 -1.14
N PHE A 490 -16.54 18.71 -0.25
CA PHE A 490 -17.25 18.30 0.96
C PHE A 490 -18.71 18.75 0.89
N ASP A 491 -19.63 17.83 1.14
CA ASP A 491 -21.04 18.15 1.38
C ASP A 491 -21.24 18.44 2.88
N ASP A 492 -22.12 19.35 3.20
CA ASP A 492 -22.29 19.92 4.54
C ASP A 492 -23.03 19.02 5.55
N ASP A 493 -23.55 17.86 5.11
CA ASP A 493 -24.31 16.90 5.92
C ASP A 493 -23.67 15.49 6.01
N ASP A 494 -22.58 15.23 5.29
CA ASP A 494 -21.89 13.95 5.31
C ASP A 494 -20.82 13.85 6.43
N LEU A 495 -20.31 12.63 6.68
CA LEU A 495 -19.26 12.38 7.66
C LEU A 495 -17.92 12.08 6.97
N TYR A 496 -16.90 12.84 7.31
CA TYR A 496 -15.52 12.70 6.84
C TYR A 496 -14.60 12.47 8.04
N PHE A 497 -14.09 11.25 8.23
CA PHE A 497 -13.26 10.90 9.38
C PHE A 497 -11.82 11.41 9.22
N GLU A 498 -11.04 11.35 10.28
CA GLU A 498 -9.75 12.06 10.41
C GLU A 498 -8.72 11.74 9.33
N ASN A 499 -8.71 10.53 8.77
CA ASN A 499 -7.77 10.10 7.75
C ASN A 499 -8.34 10.19 6.31
N TYR A 500 -9.55 10.72 6.14
CA TYR A 500 -10.23 10.71 4.84
C TYR A 500 -9.40 11.39 3.73
N LEU A 501 -8.96 12.63 3.95
CA LEU A 501 -8.19 13.36 2.93
C LEU A 501 -6.83 12.72 2.68
N ARG A 502 -6.13 12.30 3.74
CA ARG A 502 -4.81 11.67 3.58
C ARG A 502 -4.90 10.38 2.77
N ASP A 503 -5.88 9.53 3.03
CA ASP A 503 -6.10 8.28 2.29
C ASP A 503 -6.41 8.53 0.80
N GLN A 504 -7.23 9.55 0.50
CA GLN A 504 -7.54 9.92 -0.88
C GLN A 504 -6.30 10.46 -1.62
N ILE A 505 -5.45 11.25 -0.96
CA ILE A 505 -4.19 11.73 -1.54
C ILE A 505 -3.24 10.55 -1.76
N ASN A 506 -3.09 9.64 -0.80
CA ASN A 506 -2.30 8.43 -0.99
C ASN A 506 -2.77 7.66 -2.24
N ALA A 507 -4.10 7.58 -2.45
CA ALA A 507 -4.65 6.95 -3.63
C ALA A 507 -4.31 7.69 -4.95
N LEU A 508 -4.31 9.03 -4.95
CA LEU A 508 -3.82 9.84 -6.09
C LEU A 508 -2.33 9.58 -6.37
N GLU A 509 -1.53 9.38 -5.31
CA GLU A 509 -0.09 9.21 -5.43
C GLU A 509 0.27 7.81 -5.98
N TYR A 510 -0.24 6.71 -5.38
CA TYR A 510 0.12 5.36 -5.82
C TYR A 510 -0.54 4.94 -7.13
N THR A 511 -1.66 5.57 -7.53
CA THR A 511 -2.30 5.28 -8.82
C THR A 511 -1.79 6.17 -9.94
N GLY A 512 -1.33 7.38 -9.61
CA GLY A 512 -1.10 8.46 -10.57
C GLY A 512 -2.40 8.99 -11.20
N ALA A 513 -3.59 8.65 -10.66
CA ALA A 513 -4.87 9.13 -11.15
C ALA A 513 -4.99 10.65 -11.07
N ASP A 514 -5.82 11.23 -11.93
CA ASP A 514 -6.12 12.65 -11.93
C ASP A 514 -7.19 12.99 -10.89
N ILE A 515 -8.16 12.08 -10.72
CA ILE A 515 -9.31 12.19 -9.82
C ILE A 515 -9.45 10.89 -9.04
N VAL A 516 -9.70 11.00 -7.74
CA VAL A 516 -10.10 9.87 -6.89
C VAL A 516 -11.41 10.18 -6.19
N GLY A 517 -12.07 9.15 -5.73
CA GLY A 517 -13.24 9.21 -4.89
C GLY A 517 -13.65 7.82 -4.44
N LYS A 518 -14.86 7.67 -3.97
CA LYS A 518 -15.38 6.39 -3.49
C LYS A 518 -16.61 5.99 -4.31
N ARG A 519 -16.51 4.91 -5.08
CA ARG A 519 -17.68 4.25 -5.68
C ARG A 519 -18.24 3.24 -4.70
N ALA A 520 -17.39 2.47 -4.04
CA ALA A 520 -17.71 1.70 -2.84
C ALA A 520 -17.70 2.65 -1.64
N SER A 521 -18.84 2.85 -0.97
CA SER A 521 -18.95 3.79 0.14
C SER A 521 -20.02 3.37 1.14
N TYR A 522 -19.86 3.79 2.38
CA TYR A 522 -20.88 3.62 3.40
C TYR A 522 -21.98 4.67 3.29
N LEU A 523 -23.21 4.25 3.60
CA LEU A 523 -24.38 5.12 3.67
C LEU A 523 -25.20 4.77 4.93
N HIS A 524 -25.56 5.77 5.71
CA HIS A 524 -26.54 5.64 6.79
C HIS A 524 -27.93 6.06 6.27
N HIS A 525 -28.86 5.11 6.20
CA HIS A 525 -30.24 5.35 5.80
C HIS A 525 -31.09 5.59 7.03
N GLY A 526 -31.35 6.86 7.37
CA GLY A 526 -31.99 7.27 8.62
C GLY A 526 -33.43 6.81 8.77
N GLN A 527 -34.20 6.64 7.68
CA GLN A 527 -35.58 6.19 7.74
C GLN A 527 -35.71 4.74 8.23
N SER A 528 -34.84 3.84 7.81
CA SER A 528 -34.81 2.43 8.23
C SER A 528 -33.75 2.14 9.29
N ASP A 529 -33.03 3.17 9.76
CA ASP A 529 -31.86 3.06 10.63
C ASP A 529 -30.87 1.96 10.20
N SER A 530 -30.67 1.86 8.87
CA SER A 530 -29.81 0.85 8.26
C SER A 530 -28.47 1.44 7.84
N PHE A 531 -27.41 0.72 8.16
CA PHE A 531 -26.04 1.08 7.74
C PHE A 531 -25.61 0.17 6.58
N LEU A 532 -25.33 0.78 5.45
CA LEU A 532 -25.16 0.10 4.17
C LEU A 532 -23.74 0.28 3.64
N LEU A 533 -23.20 -0.75 2.98
CA LEU A 533 -22.08 -0.63 2.06
C LEU A 533 -22.62 -0.72 0.63
N ARG A 534 -22.48 0.36 -0.12
CA ARG A 534 -22.92 0.47 -1.52
C ARG A 534 -21.78 0.04 -2.45
N ASN A 535 -22.15 -0.59 -3.57
CA ASN A 535 -21.24 -1.00 -4.65
C ASN A 535 -19.93 -1.67 -4.18
N PRO A 536 -19.98 -2.70 -3.29
CA PRO A 536 -18.80 -3.29 -2.65
C PRO A 536 -17.75 -3.81 -3.65
N ASP A 537 -18.16 -4.17 -4.88
CA ASP A 537 -17.30 -4.74 -5.91
C ASP A 537 -16.52 -3.68 -6.72
N HIS A 538 -16.63 -2.39 -6.34
CA HIS A 538 -16.01 -1.27 -7.04
C HIS A 538 -15.00 -0.52 -6.16
N GLU A 539 -14.27 -1.24 -5.33
CA GLU A 539 -13.21 -0.73 -4.47
C GLU A 539 -11.84 -0.99 -5.09
N MET A 540 -10.89 -0.10 -4.89
CA MET A 540 -9.49 -0.23 -5.36
C MET A 540 -9.36 -0.47 -6.88
N CYS A 541 -10.17 0.18 -7.69
CA CYS A 541 -10.13 0.00 -9.14
C CYS A 541 -10.34 1.31 -9.92
N PHE A 542 -9.82 1.36 -11.15
CA PHE A 542 -10.16 2.43 -12.09
C PHE A 542 -11.63 2.31 -12.50
N THR A 543 -12.27 3.46 -12.64
CA THR A 543 -13.71 3.57 -12.88
C THR A 543 -14.03 4.84 -13.68
N ASP A 544 -15.24 4.94 -14.18
CA ASP A 544 -15.80 6.12 -14.82
C ASP A 544 -16.64 6.99 -13.88
N PHE A 545 -16.89 6.50 -12.65
CA PHE A 545 -17.78 7.17 -11.70
C PHE A 545 -17.37 6.92 -10.25
N VAL A 546 -17.45 7.97 -9.43
CA VAL A 546 -17.37 7.95 -7.97
C VAL A 546 -18.46 8.83 -7.37
N ALA A 547 -18.77 8.68 -6.09
CA ALA A 547 -19.79 9.51 -5.42
C ALA A 547 -19.33 10.97 -5.35
N GLY A 548 -20.20 11.90 -5.73
CA GLY A 548 -19.92 13.35 -5.78
C GLY A 548 -19.31 13.94 -4.50
N PRO A 549 -19.84 13.64 -3.31
CA PRO A 549 -19.28 14.12 -2.05
C PRO A 549 -17.87 13.62 -1.76
N THR A 550 -17.36 12.66 -2.53
CA THR A 550 -16.05 12.04 -2.29
C THR A 550 -14.97 12.46 -3.28
N LEU A 551 -15.25 13.42 -4.14
CA LEU A 551 -14.33 13.88 -5.17
C LEU A 551 -13.09 14.54 -4.55
N VAL A 552 -11.92 14.02 -4.90
CA VAL A 552 -10.61 14.63 -4.63
C VAL A 552 -9.80 14.58 -5.92
N TRP A 553 -9.21 15.70 -6.32
CA TRP A 553 -8.47 15.79 -7.58
C TRP A 553 -7.27 16.72 -7.49
N ARG A 554 -6.35 16.57 -8.44
CA ARG A 554 -5.17 17.43 -8.52
C ARG A 554 -5.54 18.82 -9.04
N HIS A 555 -4.90 19.87 -8.53
CA HIS A 555 -5.16 21.26 -8.94
C HIS A 555 -5.15 21.45 -10.47
N GLN A 556 -4.19 20.83 -11.16
CA GLN A 556 -4.04 20.95 -12.63
C GLN A 556 -5.28 20.47 -13.41
N VAL A 557 -6.12 19.61 -12.84
CA VAL A 557 -7.39 19.19 -13.47
C VAL A 557 -8.34 20.38 -13.59
N THR A 558 -8.31 21.30 -12.66
CA THR A 558 -9.15 22.51 -12.64
C THR A 558 -8.88 23.44 -13.84
N GLU A 559 -7.66 23.44 -14.38
CA GLU A 559 -7.29 24.26 -15.53
C GLU A 559 -7.99 23.81 -16.82
N GLY A 560 -8.34 22.52 -16.95
CA GLY A 560 -8.93 21.92 -18.14
C GLY A 560 -10.35 21.39 -17.97
N LEU A 561 -10.89 21.38 -16.74
CA LEU A 561 -12.18 20.76 -16.43
C LEU A 561 -13.00 21.60 -15.45
N ALA A 562 -14.27 21.83 -15.78
CA ALA A 562 -15.19 22.60 -14.93
C ALA A 562 -16.49 21.81 -14.67
N PHE A 563 -17.13 22.11 -13.56
CA PHE A 563 -18.49 21.64 -13.28
C PHE A 563 -19.48 22.27 -14.27
N PRO A 564 -20.43 21.53 -14.84
CA PRO A 564 -21.46 22.13 -15.69
C PRO A 564 -22.36 23.08 -14.88
N ASP A 565 -22.85 24.15 -15.55
CA ASP A 565 -23.72 25.17 -14.93
C ASP A 565 -25.13 24.60 -14.67
N ARG A 566 -25.24 23.78 -13.62
CA ARG A 566 -26.49 23.16 -13.14
C ARG A 566 -26.40 22.81 -11.67
N THR A 567 -27.54 22.66 -11.00
CA THR A 567 -27.64 22.35 -9.56
C THR A 567 -27.81 20.84 -9.29
N LYS A 568 -28.43 20.10 -10.21
CA LYS A 568 -28.56 18.64 -10.07
C LYS A 568 -27.71 17.93 -11.13
N GLY A 569 -26.89 16.98 -10.68
CA GLY A 569 -26.00 16.17 -11.53
C GLY A 569 -24.76 16.93 -12.03
N GLU A 570 -24.35 18.00 -11.35
CA GLU A 570 -23.10 18.72 -11.60
C GLU A 570 -21.88 17.81 -11.44
N ASP A 571 -21.87 16.95 -10.41
CA ASP A 571 -20.80 15.97 -10.15
C ASP A 571 -20.72 14.91 -11.26
N THR A 572 -21.88 14.36 -11.66
CA THR A 572 -21.94 13.41 -12.79
C THR A 572 -21.46 14.06 -14.09
N GLY A 573 -21.80 15.33 -14.27
CA GLY A 573 -21.35 16.08 -15.44
C GLY A 573 -19.86 16.36 -15.43
N PHE A 574 -19.28 16.67 -14.27
CA PHE A 574 -17.84 16.82 -14.07
C PHE A 574 -17.10 15.52 -14.38
N LEU A 575 -17.54 14.39 -13.84
CA LEU A 575 -16.95 13.08 -14.11
C LEU A 575 -17.05 12.66 -15.58
N ASN A 576 -18.23 12.90 -16.21
CA ASN A 576 -18.39 12.64 -17.65
C ASN A 576 -17.47 13.54 -18.50
N GLY A 577 -17.27 14.79 -18.08
CA GLY A 577 -16.32 15.71 -18.69
C GLY A 577 -14.89 15.20 -18.56
N ALA A 578 -14.52 14.73 -17.38
CA ALA A 578 -13.21 14.16 -17.09
C ALA A 578 -12.90 12.97 -18.00
N VAL A 579 -13.81 11.99 -18.09
CA VAL A 579 -13.65 10.82 -18.95
C VAL A 579 -13.50 11.23 -20.44
N LYS A 580 -14.32 12.18 -20.92
CA LYS A 580 -14.24 12.68 -22.29
C LYS A 580 -12.93 13.41 -22.59
N SER A 581 -12.35 14.07 -21.61
CA SER A 581 -11.08 14.79 -21.71
C SER A 581 -9.85 13.89 -21.48
N GLY A 582 -10.06 12.58 -21.25
CA GLY A 582 -8.98 11.61 -21.06
C GLY A 582 -8.39 11.57 -19.63
N TYR A 583 -9.00 12.25 -18.66
CA TYR A 583 -8.62 12.14 -17.26
C TYR A 583 -8.99 10.78 -16.68
N THR A 584 -8.14 10.29 -15.79
CA THR A 584 -8.29 9.00 -15.13
C THR A 584 -8.98 9.15 -13.77
N ILE A 585 -9.97 8.29 -13.51
CA ILE A 585 -10.73 8.28 -12.28
C ILE A 585 -10.49 6.95 -11.54
N TYR A 586 -10.23 7.02 -10.25
CA TYR A 586 -10.00 5.84 -9.40
C TYR A 586 -10.94 5.80 -8.20
N SER A 587 -11.56 4.65 -7.97
CA SER A 587 -12.30 4.37 -6.76
C SER A 587 -11.35 3.82 -5.70
N ALA A 588 -11.11 4.59 -4.65
CA ALA A 588 -10.25 4.22 -3.53
C ALA A 588 -10.94 3.22 -2.58
N ASP A 589 -10.46 3.13 -1.36
CA ASP A 589 -11.04 2.34 -0.27
C ASP A 589 -12.42 2.86 0.15
N ARG A 590 -13.18 2.05 0.91
CA ARG A 590 -14.50 2.40 1.44
C ARG A 590 -14.49 3.13 2.78
N PHE A 591 -13.34 3.22 3.46
CA PHE A 591 -13.22 3.74 4.82
C PHE A 591 -13.28 5.27 4.90
N ASN A 592 -13.41 5.77 6.11
CA ASN A 592 -13.31 7.18 6.49
C ASN A 592 -14.33 8.15 5.85
N PHE A 593 -15.43 7.63 5.25
CA PHE A 593 -16.53 8.42 4.71
C PHE A 593 -17.88 7.71 4.92
N VAL A 594 -18.91 8.48 5.29
CA VAL A 594 -20.31 8.02 5.33
C VAL A 594 -21.21 9.06 4.69
N GLN A 595 -21.96 8.65 3.69
CA GLN A 595 -23.06 9.44 3.16
C GLN A 595 -24.25 9.37 4.13
N MET A 596 -24.76 10.52 4.56
CA MET A 596 -25.88 10.60 5.47
C MET A 596 -27.19 10.83 4.71
N ARG A 597 -28.20 9.98 4.94
CA ARG A 597 -29.56 10.10 4.39
C ARG A 597 -30.57 10.23 5.53
N SER A 598 -30.77 11.47 5.98
CA SER A 598 -31.73 11.77 7.05
C SER A 598 -33.11 12.06 6.46
N PRO A 599 -34.22 11.52 7.01
CA PRO A 599 -35.56 11.86 6.57
C PRO A 599 -35.97 13.32 6.90
N SER A 600 -35.23 13.99 7.79
CA SER A 600 -35.47 15.36 8.20
C SER A 600 -34.74 16.40 7.33
N VAL A 601 -33.89 15.97 6.38
CA VAL A 601 -33.10 16.88 5.53
C VAL A 601 -33.50 16.69 4.07
N THR A 602 -33.77 17.79 3.36
CA THR A 602 -34.00 17.77 1.92
C THR A 602 -32.65 17.52 1.20
N HIS A 603 -32.51 16.37 0.58
CA HIS A 603 -31.32 16.03 -0.19
C HIS A 603 -31.49 16.45 -1.65
N THR A 604 -30.40 16.94 -2.27
CA THR A 604 -30.38 17.25 -3.72
C THR A 604 -30.48 15.99 -4.58
N TRP A 605 -29.99 14.88 -4.07
CA TRP A 605 -30.06 13.56 -4.71
C TRP A 605 -31.33 12.83 -4.25
N GLU A 606 -32.40 12.98 -5.05
CA GLU A 606 -33.68 12.30 -4.84
C GLU A 606 -33.66 10.96 -5.58
N VAL A 607 -33.46 9.88 -4.85
CA VAL A 607 -33.43 8.49 -5.38
C VAL A 607 -34.29 7.62 -4.48
N ASP A 608 -35.08 6.75 -5.10
CA ASP A 608 -35.94 5.79 -4.40
C ASP A 608 -35.11 4.80 -3.58
N ASP A 609 -35.64 4.41 -2.43
CA ASP A 609 -34.99 3.45 -1.52
C ASP A 609 -34.65 2.14 -2.23
N GLU A 610 -35.50 1.68 -3.16
CA GLU A 610 -35.23 0.48 -3.96
C GLU A 610 -33.90 0.55 -4.72
N VAL A 611 -33.53 1.70 -5.26
CA VAL A 611 -32.27 1.92 -5.96
C VAL A 611 -31.08 1.98 -4.99
N ILE A 612 -31.29 2.55 -3.80
CA ILE A 612 -30.26 2.58 -2.74
C ILE A 612 -29.91 1.16 -2.30
N PHE A 613 -30.93 0.33 -2.06
CA PHE A 613 -30.75 -1.03 -1.56
C PHE A 613 -30.36 -2.05 -2.65
N ALA A 614 -30.66 -1.81 -3.93
CA ALA A 614 -30.41 -2.74 -5.03
C ALA A 614 -28.93 -3.15 -5.16
N ASN A 615 -28.00 -2.21 -4.90
CA ASN A 615 -26.54 -2.42 -5.01
C ASN A 615 -25.84 -2.21 -3.67
N ALA A 616 -26.51 -2.53 -2.57
CA ALA A 616 -26.00 -2.33 -1.23
C ALA A 616 -26.05 -3.61 -0.39
N ARG A 617 -25.09 -3.75 0.51
CA ARG A 617 -25.07 -4.77 1.56
C ARG A 617 -25.35 -4.11 2.89
N VAL A 618 -26.36 -4.58 3.63
CA VAL A 618 -26.61 -4.14 5.00
C VAL A 618 -25.46 -4.62 5.88
N ILE A 619 -24.77 -3.69 6.53
CA ILE A 619 -23.63 -3.95 7.42
C ILE A 619 -24.09 -4.01 8.88
N ALA A 620 -25.01 -3.10 9.25
CA ALA A 620 -25.57 -3.04 10.60
C ALA A 620 -26.97 -2.41 10.59
N ILE A 621 -27.71 -2.64 11.65
CA ILE A 621 -28.89 -1.85 12.02
C ILE A 621 -28.44 -0.93 13.14
N GLY A 622 -28.80 0.35 13.06
CA GLY A 622 -28.28 1.40 13.92
C GLY A 622 -26.95 1.97 13.46
N SER A 623 -26.19 2.55 14.38
CA SER A 623 -24.90 3.15 14.05
C SER A 623 -23.84 2.12 13.67
N GLY A 624 -23.39 2.19 12.43
CA GLY A 624 -22.27 1.42 11.89
C GLY A 624 -20.92 2.14 11.86
N ILE A 625 -20.80 3.30 12.52
CA ILE A 625 -19.63 4.21 12.43
C ILE A 625 -18.32 3.51 12.75
N LEU A 626 -18.28 2.61 13.74
CA LEU A 626 -17.09 1.84 14.10
C LEU A 626 -16.57 0.94 12.96
N ASN A 627 -17.38 0.66 11.95
CA ASN A 627 -16.95 -0.09 10.76
C ASN A 627 -16.27 0.81 9.72
N VAL A 628 -16.41 2.12 9.83
CA VAL A 628 -15.93 3.10 8.84
C VAL A 628 -14.62 3.72 9.25
N GLU A 629 -14.51 4.17 10.48
CA GLU A 629 -13.32 4.87 10.98
C GLU A 629 -12.11 3.92 11.02
N CYS A 630 -11.11 4.23 10.22
CA CYS A 630 -9.96 3.35 10.05
C CYS A 630 -8.64 4.15 10.06
#